data_679499948b4c8a353e075e0883c13d66
#
_entry.id   679499948b4c8a353e075e0883c13d66
#
_cell.length_a   1.000
_cell.length_b   1.000
_cell.length_c   1.000
_cell.angle_alpha   90.00
_cell.angle_beta   90.00
_cell.angle_gamma   90.00
#
_symmetry.space_group_name_H-M   'P 1'
#
loop_
_entity.id
_entity.type
_entity.pdbx_description
1 polymer ?
#
loop_
_entity_poly.entity_id
_entity_poly.type
_entity_poly.pdbx_seq_one_letter_code
_entity_poly.pdbx_strand_id
1 'polypeptide(L)'
;MGRVAEDGGDIIKMYFAIIDCGTTNSRVYILNGAAEVIYKGTKQIGVKDTAVNGSNEILKTGLKELFENTVREAGLSLKDIKFAITSGMITSEIGLKEIPHLWAPAGIAELAAGITPVQDRTIFPVDVPLLFIRGIKNSYPANATYREIRMVDFMRGEETQLMGLVTLYPELPLPFTAVTFSSHTKYFSINAAKQIVGSLTTISGQLFEAIKERTFVGKSIAGPDGDDEQYDDYFDPAVVEAAYDAVLHAGFLRALMMPRFMEVLLNDPWYIRRLFIDATIIAEDLRVLNDFNLLGFPEDINFVLVGYKQRCRIFKYLLQKYYGIKVVQEIVAKDQVDLLNIRGAVAIAAKAGYLNGKE
;
A
#
# COMPACT_ATOMS: atom_id res chain seq x y z
N MET A 1 56.32 -7.66 -13.67
CA MET A 1 54.96 -7.96 -14.17
C MET A 1 54.22 -8.67 -13.05
N GLY A 2 53.57 -7.92 -12.19
CA GLY A 2 52.77 -8.41 -11.07
C GLY A 2 51.30 -8.53 -11.53
N ARG A 3 50.71 -9.69 -11.32
CA ARG A 3 49.27 -9.92 -11.52
C ARG A 3 48.55 -9.18 -10.43
N VAL A 4 47.67 -8.26 -10.84
CA VAL A 4 46.64 -7.67 -9.98
C VAL A 4 45.56 -8.74 -9.82
N ALA A 5 45.31 -9.17 -8.60
CA ALA A 5 44.22 -10.08 -8.26
C ALA A 5 42.89 -9.33 -8.44
N GLU A 6 42.02 -9.84 -9.27
CA GLU A 6 40.62 -9.43 -9.36
C GLU A 6 39.86 -10.00 -8.15
N ASP A 7 39.67 -9.18 -7.15
CA ASP A 7 38.88 -9.50 -5.93
C ASP A 7 37.50 -8.84 -6.00
N GLY A 8 36.74 -9.21 -7.04
CA GLY A 8 35.40 -8.68 -7.29
C GLY A 8 34.31 -9.75 -7.50
N GLY A 9 34.61 -11.04 -7.24
CA GLY A 9 33.83 -12.17 -7.76
C GLY A 9 32.70 -12.74 -6.90
N ASP A 10 32.62 -12.49 -5.60
CA ASP A 10 31.73 -13.24 -4.70
C ASP A 10 30.46 -12.55 -4.22
N ILE A 11 30.33 -11.24 -4.38
CA ILE A 11 29.12 -10.50 -3.95
C ILE A 11 27.94 -10.72 -4.91
N ILE A 12 28.14 -11.18 -6.14
CA ILE A 12 27.11 -11.29 -7.19
C ILE A 12 26.34 -12.62 -7.14
N LYS A 13 26.73 -13.59 -6.34
CA LYS A 13 26.14 -14.95 -6.36
C LYS A 13 25.02 -15.22 -5.35
N MET A 14 24.60 -14.23 -4.57
CA MET A 14 23.46 -14.40 -3.67
C MET A 14 22.19 -13.93 -4.37
N TYR A 15 21.16 -14.80 -4.42
CA TYR A 15 19.83 -14.43 -4.88
C TYR A 15 18.81 -14.61 -3.76
N PHE A 16 17.81 -13.74 -3.73
CA PHE A 16 16.68 -13.85 -2.83
C PHE A 16 15.41 -13.39 -3.54
N ALA A 17 14.27 -13.69 -2.96
CA ALA A 17 12.98 -13.34 -3.54
C ALA A 17 12.18 -12.39 -2.63
N ILE A 18 11.36 -11.55 -3.24
CA ILE A 18 10.30 -10.81 -2.55
C ILE A 18 8.96 -11.30 -3.09
N ILE A 19 8.06 -11.70 -2.21
CA ILE A 19 6.68 -12.09 -2.54
C ILE A 19 5.75 -10.96 -2.10
N ASP A 20 5.08 -10.35 -3.06
CA ASP A 20 3.99 -9.40 -2.86
C ASP A 20 2.68 -10.12 -3.16
N CYS A 21 1.92 -10.47 -2.11
CA CYS A 21 0.65 -11.16 -2.22
C CYS A 21 -0.49 -10.23 -1.79
N GLY A 22 -1.21 -9.72 -2.78
CA GLY A 22 -2.38 -8.88 -2.58
C GLY A 22 -3.68 -9.68 -2.46
N THR A 23 -4.80 -8.97 -2.56
CA THR A 23 -6.14 -9.56 -2.49
C THR A 23 -6.45 -10.48 -3.67
N THR A 24 -6.07 -10.09 -4.90
CA THR A 24 -6.41 -10.79 -6.15
C THR A 24 -5.20 -11.18 -6.99
N ASN A 25 -4.07 -10.51 -6.82
CA ASN A 25 -2.88 -10.71 -7.62
C ASN A 25 -1.66 -10.88 -6.72
N SER A 26 -0.74 -11.75 -7.14
CA SER A 26 0.56 -11.90 -6.50
C SER A 26 1.70 -11.67 -7.50
N ARG A 27 2.81 -11.18 -6.97
CA ARG A 27 4.05 -10.93 -7.70
C ARG A 27 5.22 -11.55 -6.94
N VAL A 28 6.15 -12.09 -7.69
CA VAL A 28 7.43 -12.56 -7.16
C VAL A 28 8.55 -11.81 -7.88
N TYR A 29 9.42 -11.19 -7.13
CA TYR A 29 10.60 -10.52 -7.63
C TYR A 29 11.81 -11.34 -7.22
N ILE A 30 12.72 -11.63 -8.16
CA ILE A 30 14.03 -12.22 -7.88
C ILE A 30 15.07 -11.11 -7.90
N LEU A 31 15.86 -11.03 -6.85
CA LEU A 31 16.89 -10.01 -6.68
C LEU A 31 18.25 -10.67 -6.51
N ASN A 32 19.29 -9.96 -7.00
CA ASN A 32 20.69 -10.31 -6.76
C ASN A 32 21.19 -9.75 -5.42
N GLY A 33 22.43 -10.07 -5.03
CA GLY A 33 23.05 -9.60 -3.79
C GLY A 33 23.20 -8.07 -3.69
N ALA A 34 23.15 -7.35 -4.81
CA ALA A 34 23.10 -5.88 -4.85
C ALA A 34 21.68 -5.32 -4.68
N ALA A 35 20.69 -6.16 -4.40
CA ALA A 35 19.27 -5.82 -4.29
C ALA A 35 18.69 -5.20 -5.59
N GLU A 36 19.19 -5.62 -6.73
CA GLU A 36 18.66 -5.30 -8.05
C GLU A 36 17.67 -6.38 -8.48
N VAL A 37 16.49 -5.97 -8.97
CA VAL A 37 15.50 -6.90 -9.52
C VAL A 37 15.99 -7.42 -10.86
N ILE A 38 16.25 -8.75 -10.93
CA ILE A 38 16.68 -9.41 -12.15
C ILE A 38 15.53 -10.05 -12.92
N TYR A 39 14.46 -10.42 -12.22
CA TYR A 39 13.26 -10.99 -12.85
C TYR A 39 12.00 -10.72 -12.01
N LYS A 40 10.83 -10.66 -12.69
CA LYS A 40 9.51 -10.46 -12.06
C LYS A 40 8.50 -11.41 -12.68
N GLY A 41 7.91 -12.25 -11.87
CA GLY A 41 6.74 -13.06 -12.23
C GLY A 41 5.45 -12.51 -11.63
N THR A 42 4.33 -12.72 -12.31
CA THR A 42 3.00 -12.31 -11.84
C THR A 42 1.97 -13.41 -12.08
N LYS A 43 0.99 -13.52 -11.16
CA LYS A 43 -0.13 -14.45 -11.30
C LYS A 43 -1.38 -13.87 -10.68
N GLN A 44 -2.52 -14.12 -11.30
CA GLN A 44 -3.83 -13.78 -10.74
C GLN A 44 -4.20 -14.83 -9.68
N ILE A 45 -3.65 -14.66 -8.49
CA ILE A 45 -3.89 -15.43 -7.27
C ILE A 45 -3.69 -14.51 -6.08
N GLY A 46 -4.55 -14.59 -5.06
CA GLY A 46 -4.45 -13.72 -3.89
C GLY A 46 -5.25 -14.26 -2.71
N VAL A 47 -5.25 -13.55 -1.59
CA VAL A 47 -5.94 -13.99 -0.36
C VAL A 47 -7.47 -14.07 -0.51
N LYS A 48 -8.06 -13.41 -1.53
CA LYS A 48 -9.48 -13.55 -1.86
C LYS A 48 -9.85 -14.99 -2.19
N ASP A 49 -8.94 -15.74 -2.81
CA ASP A 49 -9.17 -17.14 -3.15
C ASP A 49 -9.36 -18.00 -1.89
N THR A 50 -8.61 -17.71 -0.81
CA THR A 50 -8.83 -18.32 0.50
C THR A 50 -10.17 -17.91 1.11
N ALA A 51 -10.51 -16.62 1.09
CA ALA A 51 -11.75 -16.12 1.66
C ALA A 51 -12.99 -16.70 0.99
N VAL A 52 -12.94 -16.93 -0.33
CA VAL A 52 -14.04 -17.52 -1.11
C VAL A 52 -14.15 -19.03 -0.90
N ASN A 53 -13.03 -19.76 -0.82
CA ASN A 53 -13.01 -21.21 -0.78
C ASN A 53 -12.94 -21.79 0.64
N GLY A 54 -12.75 -20.96 1.66
CA GLY A 54 -12.60 -21.39 3.06
C GLY A 54 -11.32 -22.18 3.35
N SER A 55 -10.37 -22.23 2.39
CA SER A 55 -9.10 -22.94 2.51
C SER A 55 -8.01 -22.21 1.72
N ASN A 56 -6.78 -22.18 2.24
CA ASN A 56 -5.66 -21.54 1.58
C ASN A 56 -4.87 -22.47 0.63
N GLU A 57 -5.36 -23.64 0.32
CA GLU A 57 -4.68 -24.61 -0.55
C GLU A 57 -4.53 -24.10 -2.00
N ILE A 58 -5.53 -23.36 -2.51
CA ILE A 58 -5.46 -22.74 -3.84
C ILE A 58 -4.37 -21.66 -3.83
N LEU A 59 -4.34 -20.84 -2.79
CA LEU A 59 -3.32 -19.79 -2.61
C LEU A 59 -1.91 -20.41 -2.52
N LYS A 60 -1.72 -21.46 -1.71
CA LYS A 60 -0.44 -22.18 -1.57
C LYS A 60 0.05 -22.73 -2.90
N THR A 61 -0.84 -23.46 -3.62
CA THR A 61 -0.52 -24.03 -4.92
C THR A 61 -0.18 -22.95 -5.93
N GLY A 62 -0.97 -21.91 -6.01
CA GLY A 62 -0.76 -20.81 -6.95
C GLY A 62 0.53 -20.03 -6.68
N LEU A 63 0.87 -19.79 -5.41
CA LEU A 63 2.13 -19.13 -5.02
C LEU A 63 3.34 -20.01 -5.27
N LYS A 64 3.25 -21.34 -5.02
CA LYS A 64 4.28 -22.29 -5.37
C LYS A 64 4.59 -22.26 -6.87
N GLU A 65 3.59 -22.42 -7.71
CA GLU A 65 3.74 -22.40 -9.17
C GLU A 65 4.34 -21.06 -9.65
N LEU A 66 3.84 -19.95 -9.13
CA LEU A 66 4.37 -18.63 -9.45
C LEU A 66 5.85 -18.53 -9.07
N PHE A 67 6.21 -18.94 -7.85
CA PHE A 67 7.56 -18.86 -7.34
C PHE A 67 8.53 -19.72 -8.16
N GLU A 68 8.21 -21.01 -8.35
CA GLU A 68 9.05 -21.96 -9.10
C GLU A 68 9.22 -21.55 -10.57
N ASN A 69 8.15 -21.05 -11.20
CA ASN A 69 8.21 -20.54 -12.57
C ASN A 69 9.09 -19.28 -12.65
N THR A 70 8.93 -18.34 -11.73
CA THR A 70 9.72 -17.10 -11.71
C THR A 70 11.21 -17.38 -11.54
N VAL A 71 11.58 -18.30 -10.63
CA VAL A 71 12.97 -18.72 -10.42
C VAL A 71 13.54 -19.38 -11.69
N ARG A 72 12.78 -20.29 -12.32
CA ARG A 72 13.19 -20.96 -13.56
C ARG A 72 13.38 -19.98 -14.72
N GLU A 73 12.47 -19.05 -14.89
CA GLU A 73 12.53 -18.05 -15.96
C GLU A 73 13.65 -17.02 -15.74
N ALA A 74 14.05 -16.80 -14.48
CA ALA A 74 15.26 -16.06 -14.15
C ALA A 74 16.57 -16.84 -14.48
N GLY A 75 16.47 -18.07 -14.98
CA GLY A 75 17.64 -18.92 -15.27
C GLY A 75 18.28 -19.52 -14.02
N LEU A 76 17.55 -19.60 -12.91
CA LEU A 76 18.02 -20.06 -11.61
C LEU A 76 17.32 -21.35 -11.17
N SER A 77 17.88 -21.99 -10.14
CA SER A 77 17.26 -23.09 -9.40
C SER A 77 16.84 -22.64 -8.00
N LEU A 78 15.96 -23.39 -7.35
CA LEU A 78 15.54 -23.09 -5.97
C LEU A 78 16.73 -23.06 -4.98
N LYS A 79 17.80 -23.82 -5.26
CA LYS A 79 19.02 -23.86 -4.42
C LYS A 79 19.81 -22.55 -4.46
N ASP A 80 19.63 -21.75 -5.51
CA ASP A 80 20.29 -20.45 -5.67
C ASP A 80 19.58 -19.36 -4.84
N ILE A 81 18.33 -19.60 -4.43
CA ILE A 81 17.53 -18.65 -3.64
C ILE A 81 17.78 -18.88 -2.14
N LYS A 82 18.40 -17.94 -1.48
CA LYS A 82 18.75 -18.03 -0.06
C LYS A 82 17.54 -17.94 0.86
N PHE A 83 16.60 -17.05 0.55
CA PHE A 83 15.33 -16.85 1.28
C PHE A 83 14.33 -16.13 0.38
N ALA A 84 13.06 -16.20 0.76
CA ALA A 84 12.03 -15.30 0.28
C ALA A 84 11.55 -14.42 1.44
N ILE A 85 11.21 -13.15 1.19
CA ILE A 85 10.64 -12.23 2.18
C ILE A 85 9.29 -11.73 1.69
N THR A 86 8.34 -11.60 2.61
CA THR A 86 6.97 -11.21 2.26
C THR A 86 6.32 -10.39 3.35
N SER A 87 5.40 -9.52 2.94
CA SER A 87 4.54 -8.69 3.79
C SER A 87 3.11 -8.68 3.24
N GLY A 88 2.21 -8.01 3.93
CA GLY A 88 0.84 -7.82 3.48
C GLY A 88 -0.11 -8.92 3.88
N MET A 89 -1.21 -9.05 3.14
CA MET A 89 -2.32 -9.96 3.47
C MET A 89 -1.94 -11.45 3.57
N ILE A 90 -0.81 -11.84 3.01
CA ILE A 90 -0.24 -13.18 3.16
C ILE A 90 0.04 -13.55 4.63
N THR A 91 0.17 -12.54 5.52
CA THR A 91 0.43 -12.69 6.96
C THR A 91 -0.85 -12.63 7.80
N SER A 92 -2.04 -12.65 7.18
CA SER A 92 -3.34 -12.67 7.85
C SER A 92 -3.89 -14.10 8.00
N GLU A 93 -5.01 -14.23 8.67
CA GLU A 93 -5.75 -15.49 8.87
C GLU A 93 -6.21 -16.13 7.54
N ILE A 94 -6.44 -15.31 6.51
CA ILE A 94 -6.77 -15.77 5.15
C ILE A 94 -5.53 -15.89 4.24
N GLY A 95 -4.34 -15.64 4.77
CA GLY A 95 -3.08 -15.78 4.06
C GLY A 95 -2.46 -17.19 4.21
N LEU A 96 -1.14 -17.26 4.13
CA LEU A 96 -0.41 -18.51 4.36
C LEU A 96 -0.32 -18.84 5.84
N LYS A 97 -0.11 -17.83 6.67
CA LYS A 97 0.03 -17.97 8.12
C LYS A 97 -0.28 -16.63 8.79
N GLU A 98 -1.14 -16.67 9.80
CA GLU A 98 -1.38 -15.50 10.64
C GLU A 98 -0.14 -15.17 11.48
N ILE A 99 0.36 -13.94 11.34
CA ILE A 99 1.49 -13.40 12.10
C ILE A 99 0.97 -12.20 12.91
N PRO A 100 1.12 -12.20 14.24
CA PRO A 100 0.66 -11.10 15.08
C PRO A 100 1.31 -9.75 14.70
N HIS A 101 0.55 -8.67 14.75
CA HIS A 101 1.06 -7.32 14.52
C HIS A 101 2.08 -6.89 15.58
N LEU A 102 2.98 -5.99 15.20
CA LEU A 102 3.73 -5.16 16.14
C LEU A 102 2.83 -4.03 16.65
N TRP A 103 3.14 -3.52 17.82
CA TRP A 103 2.55 -2.28 18.32
C TRP A 103 3.30 -1.08 17.73
N ALA A 104 2.59 -0.04 17.35
CA ALA A 104 3.20 1.26 17.08
C ALA A 104 3.74 1.88 18.41
N PRO A 105 4.82 2.70 18.36
CA PRO A 105 5.57 3.09 17.16
C PRO A 105 6.53 1.98 16.70
N ALA A 106 6.68 1.81 15.40
CA ALA A 106 7.61 0.84 14.83
C ALA A 106 8.19 1.34 13.50
N GLY A 107 9.47 1.10 13.29
CA GLY A 107 10.23 1.40 12.08
C GLY A 107 11.03 0.20 11.59
N ILE A 108 12.07 0.46 10.76
CA ILE A 108 12.91 -0.60 10.18
C ILE A 108 13.52 -1.50 11.27
N ALA A 109 13.95 -0.94 12.40
CA ALA A 109 14.59 -1.73 13.47
C ALA A 109 13.63 -2.71 14.12
N GLU A 110 12.43 -2.26 14.49
CA GLU A 110 11.40 -3.08 15.12
C GLU A 110 10.84 -4.13 14.14
N LEU A 111 10.64 -3.75 12.86
CA LEU A 111 10.21 -4.67 11.81
C LEU A 111 11.27 -5.76 11.56
N ALA A 112 12.54 -5.38 11.51
CA ALA A 112 13.65 -6.32 11.34
C ALA A 112 13.77 -7.31 12.51
N ALA A 113 13.66 -6.81 13.76
CA ALA A 113 13.64 -7.65 14.96
C ALA A 113 12.40 -8.54 15.03
N GLY A 114 11.30 -8.11 14.42
CA GLY A 114 10.01 -8.82 14.38
C GLY A 114 9.87 -9.81 13.21
N ILE A 115 10.85 -9.94 12.31
CA ILE A 115 10.79 -10.93 11.22
C ILE A 115 10.52 -12.32 11.80
N THR A 116 9.56 -13.02 11.20
CA THR A 116 9.20 -14.38 11.59
C THR A 116 9.65 -15.35 10.49
N PRO A 117 10.78 -16.05 10.64
CA PRO A 117 11.22 -17.05 9.66
C PRO A 117 10.36 -18.32 9.76
N VAL A 118 9.99 -18.87 8.62
CA VAL A 118 9.24 -20.13 8.51
C VAL A 118 9.90 -21.01 7.44
N GLN A 119 10.23 -22.23 7.82
CA GLN A 119 10.70 -23.27 6.91
C GLN A 119 9.83 -24.50 7.08
N ASP A 120 8.56 -24.37 6.73
CA ASP A 120 7.53 -25.39 6.85
C ASP A 120 6.79 -25.51 5.53
N ARG A 121 6.96 -26.65 4.86
CA ARG A 121 6.36 -26.94 3.55
C ARG A 121 4.83 -27.08 3.61
N THR A 122 4.24 -27.24 4.78
CA THR A 122 2.80 -27.23 4.95
C THR A 122 2.23 -25.81 4.87
N ILE A 123 3.07 -24.79 5.14
CA ILE A 123 2.72 -23.37 5.06
C ILE A 123 3.10 -22.82 3.69
N PHE A 124 4.35 -22.99 3.27
CA PHE A 124 4.83 -22.60 1.95
C PHE A 124 5.51 -23.81 1.29
N PRO A 125 4.86 -24.46 0.29
CA PRO A 125 5.31 -25.74 -0.24
C PRO A 125 6.47 -25.62 -1.23
N VAL A 126 7.45 -24.76 -0.89
CA VAL A 126 8.72 -24.55 -1.63
C VAL A 126 9.87 -24.70 -0.64
N ASP A 127 10.97 -25.29 -1.10
CA ASP A 127 12.16 -25.54 -0.27
C ASP A 127 13.07 -24.29 -0.19
N VAL A 128 12.49 -23.19 0.28
CA VAL A 128 13.16 -21.91 0.50
C VAL A 128 12.64 -21.32 1.82
N PRO A 129 13.52 -20.84 2.72
CA PRO A 129 13.06 -20.14 3.94
C PRO A 129 12.19 -18.94 3.61
N LEU A 130 11.02 -18.82 4.23
CA LEU A 130 10.11 -17.69 4.05
C LEU A 130 10.15 -16.78 5.27
N LEU A 131 10.47 -15.51 5.07
CA LEU A 131 10.56 -14.48 6.09
C LEU A 131 9.31 -13.61 6.04
N PHE A 132 8.51 -13.66 7.09
CA PHE A 132 7.32 -12.84 7.22
C PHE A 132 7.64 -11.51 7.92
N ILE A 133 7.39 -10.38 7.26
CA ILE A 133 7.34 -9.05 7.87
C ILE A 133 5.99 -8.91 8.57
N ARG A 134 6.00 -8.45 9.80
CA ARG A 134 4.80 -8.27 10.61
C ARG A 134 4.10 -6.96 10.25
N GLY A 135 2.77 -6.97 10.21
CA GLY A 135 1.98 -5.75 10.18
C GLY A 135 2.16 -4.92 11.47
N ILE A 136 1.69 -3.69 11.45
CA ILE A 136 1.69 -2.79 12.61
C ILE A 136 0.24 -2.46 12.98
N LYS A 137 -0.05 -2.33 14.27
CA LYS A 137 -1.33 -1.84 14.80
C LYS A 137 -1.11 -0.64 15.73
N ASN A 138 -2.12 0.22 15.80
CA ASN A 138 -2.09 1.37 16.69
C ASN A 138 -1.89 0.96 18.15
N SER A 139 -1.29 1.84 18.94
CA SER A 139 -1.32 1.73 20.41
C SER A 139 -2.67 2.22 20.92
N TYR A 140 -3.33 1.40 21.72
CA TYR A 140 -4.59 1.71 22.38
C TYR A 140 -4.63 1.05 23.77
N PRO A 141 -5.49 1.49 24.73
CA PRO A 141 -5.60 0.92 26.06
C PRO A 141 -5.85 -0.59 26.03
N ALA A 142 -5.23 -1.35 26.93
CA ALA A 142 -5.36 -2.81 26.98
C ALA A 142 -6.81 -3.29 27.24
N ASN A 143 -7.63 -2.43 27.87
CA ASN A 143 -9.04 -2.66 28.12
C ASN A 143 -9.96 -1.94 27.15
N ALA A 144 -9.45 -1.54 25.96
CA ALA A 144 -10.25 -0.87 24.93
C ALA A 144 -11.47 -1.69 24.53
N THR A 145 -12.57 -0.99 24.32
CA THR A 145 -13.86 -1.52 23.88
C THR A 145 -14.32 -0.82 22.60
N TYR A 146 -15.53 -1.06 22.16
CA TYR A 146 -16.13 -0.31 21.04
C TYR A 146 -16.18 1.21 21.30
N ARG A 147 -16.02 1.69 22.53
CA ARG A 147 -15.98 3.12 22.85
C ARG A 147 -14.68 3.79 22.40
N GLU A 148 -13.60 3.03 22.40
CA GLU A 148 -12.27 3.47 21.96
C GLU A 148 -11.98 3.07 20.49
N ILE A 149 -12.98 2.59 19.75
CA ILE A 149 -12.82 2.04 18.38
C ILE A 149 -12.16 3.02 17.41
N ARG A 150 -12.33 4.32 17.61
CA ARG A 150 -11.68 5.36 16.78
C ARG A 150 -10.16 5.40 16.91
N MET A 151 -9.59 4.81 17.97
CA MET A 151 -8.15 4.68 18.16
C MET A 151 -7.59 3.39 17.57
N VAL A 152 -8.46 2.43 17.26
CA VAL A 152 -8.07 1.08 16.84
C VAL A 152 -7.94 1.03 15.33
N ASP A 153 -6.73 0.75 14.86
CA ASP A 153 -6.45 0.54 13.44
C ASP A 153 -5.22 -0.36 13.29
N PHE A 154 -5.03 -0.90 12.08
CA PHE A 154 -3.88 -1.74 11.75
C PHE A 154 -3.55 -1.67 10.26
N MET A 155 -2.34 -2.10 9.92
CA MET A 155 -1.87 -2.21 8.55
C MET A 155 -1.17 -3.54 8.32
N ARG A 156 -1.25 -4.05 7.07
CA ARG A 156 -0.49 -5.21 6.60
C ARG A 156 -0.05 -4.96 5.15
N GLY A 157 1.26 -4.72 4.99
CA GLY A 157 1.90 -4.39 3.71
C GLY A 157 2.35 -2.95 3.62
N GLU A 158 1.52 -2.02 4.08
CA GLU A 158 1.84 -0.59 4.04
C GLU A 158 3.04 -0.22 4.92
N GLU A 159 3.29 -0.95 6.02
CA GLU A 159 4.51 -0.77 6.82
C GLU A 159 5.78 -0.97 5.99
N THR A 160 5.77 -1.97 5.10
CA THR A 160 6.89 -2.23 4.19
C THR A 160 7.03 -1.11 3.17
N GLN A 161 5.91 -0.65 2.59
CA GLN A 161 5.88 0.47 1.65
C GLN A 161 6.42 1.76 2.27
N LEU A 162 6.02 2.06 3.51
CA LEU A 162 6.46 3.25 4.23
C LEU A 162 7.95 3.20 4.59
N MET A 163 8.48 2.02 4.93
CA MET A 163 9.92 1.87 5.13
C MET A 163 10.70 2.06 3.82
N GLY A 164 10.14 1.65 2.70
CA GLY A 164 10.67 1.98 1.37
C GLY A 164 10.64 3.49 1.08
N LEU A 165 9.55 4.15 1.45
CA LEU A 165 9.40 5.60 1.28
C LEU A 165 10.52 6.35 2.03
N VAL A 166 10.71 6.10 3.33
CA VAL A 166 11.73 6.79 4.14
C VAL A 166 13.16 6.40 3.77
N THR A 167 13.33 5.29 3.03
CA THR A 167 14.64 4.84 2.54
C THR A 167 15.00 5.51 1.21
N LEU A 168 14.03 5.59 0.28
CA LEU A 168 14.23 6.17 -1.06
C LEU A 168 14.24 7.70 -1.05
N TYR A 169 13.55 8.32 -0.11
CA TYR A 169 13.41 9.77 0.02
C TYR A 169 13.91 10.25 1.39
N PRO A 170 15.21 10.09 1.67
CA PRO A 170 15.79 10.45 2.97
C PRO A 170 15.71 11.96 3.29
N GLU A 171 15.50 12.80 2.26
CA GLU A 171 15.35 14.25 2.33
C GLU A 171 13.95 14.71 2.76
N LEU A 172 12.98 13.83 2.86
CA LEU A 172 11.62 14.20 3.30
C LEU A 172 11.67 14.83 4.69
N PRO A 173 11.03 16.00 4.86
CA PRO A 173 11.00 16.67 6.17
C PRO A 173 10.24 15.83 7.18
N LEU A 174 10.89 15.46 8.28
CA LEU A 174 10.31 14.72 9.38
C LEU A 174 9.91 15.65 10.53
N PRO A 175 8.79 15.39 11.21
CA PRO A 175 7.78 14.34 10.95
C PRO A 175 6.89 14.67 9.73
N PHE A 176 6.20 13.66 9.18
CA PHE A 176 5.21 13.85 8.11
C PHE A 176 4.06 12.85 8.21
N THR A 177 2.94 13.17 7.58
CA THR A 177 1.84 12.22 7.35
C THR A 177 1.92 11.69 5.92
N ALA A 178 2.05 10.36 5.76
CA ALA A 178 1.84 9.71 4.47
C ALA A 178 0.37 9.35 4.29
N VAL A 179 -0.17 9.56 3.08
CA VAL A 179 -1.52 9.11 2.71
C VAL A 179 -1.42 8.23 1.48
N THR A 180 -1.95 7.00 1.58
CA THR A 180 -1.96 6.06 0.46
C THR A 180 -3.36 5.89 -0.09
N PHE A 181 -3.50 5.98 -1.41
CA PHE A 181 -4.76 5.81 -2.13
C PHE A 181 -4.75 4.51 -2.93
N SER A 182 -5.50 3.51 -2.44
CA SER A 182 -5.68 2.22 -3.09
C SER A 182 -7.13 1.75 -2.93
N SER A 183 -7.38 0.49 -2.60
CA SER A 183 -8.71 -0.02 -2.18
C SER A 183 -9.23 0.67 -0.91
N HIS A 184 -8.32 1.17 -0.09
CA HIS A 184 -8.58 2.01 1.09
C HIS A 184 -7.78 3.29 0.95
N THR A 185 -8.23 4.36 1.61
CA THR A 185 -7.37 5.50 1.90
C THR A 185 -6.83 5.32 3.32
N LYS A 186 -5.49 5.37 3.47
CA LYS A 186 -4.85 5.23 4.77
C LYS A 186 -3.92 6.38 5.06
N TYR A 187 -3.98 6.88 6.27
CA TYR A 187 -3.15 7.93 6.81
C TYR A 187 -2.16 7.32 7.80
N PHE A 188 -0.90 7.68 7.70
CA PHE A 188 0.17 7.16 8.55
C PHE A 188 0.98 8.33 9.10
N SER A 189 1.11 8.44 10.40
CA SER A 189 2.01 9.41 11.02
C SER A 189 3.42 8.82 11.15
N ILE A 190 4.40 9.52 10.59
CA ILE A 190 5.83 9.16 10.65
C ILE A 190 6.55 10.17 11.53
N ASN A 191 7.16 9.71 12.62
CA ASN A 191 7.87 10.56 13.57
C ASN A 191 9.31 10.92 13.11
N ALA A 192 9.97 11.77 13.89
CA ALA A 192 11.36 12.17 13.64
C ALA A 192 12.38 11.01 13.65
N ALA A 193 12.04 9.89 14.31
CA ALA A 193 12.85 8.67 14.33
C ALA A 193 12.55 7.72 13.14
N LYS A 194 11.77 8.17 12.14
CA LYS A 194 11.33 7.38 10.99
C LYS A 194 10.50 6.14 11.37
N GLN A 195 9.75 6.22 12.46
CA GLN A 195 8.84 5.18 12.91
C GLN A 195 7.39 5.54 12.58
N ILE A 196 6.60 4.55 12.23
CA ILE A 196 5.14 4.65 12.06
C ILE A 196 4.53 4.73 13.47
N VAL A 197 3.90 5.86 13.78
CA VAL A 197 3.26 6.10 15.09
C VAL A 197 1.87 5.47 15.14
N GLY A 198 1.20 5.37 14.01
CA GLY A 198 -0.10 4.75 13.86
C GLY A 198 -0.69 4.99 12.48
N SER A 199 -1.90 4.48 12.29
CA SER A 199 -2.69 4.63 11.06
C SER A 199 -4.14 4.99 11.33
N LEU A 200 -4.79 5.55 10.30
CA LEU A 200 -6.24 5.73 10.21
C LEU A 200 -6.69 5.32 8.80
N THR A 201 -7.68 4.44 8.73
CA THR A 201 -8.11 3.79 7.49
C THR A 201 -9.57 4.14 7.16
N THR A 202 -9.81 4.48 5.89
CA THR A 202 -11.16 4.58 5.32
C THR A 202 -11.38 3.58 4.19
N ILE A 203 -12.63 3.26 3.88
CA ILE A 203 -13.02 2.27 2.86
C ILE A 203 -13.18 2.89 1.45
N SER A 204 -12.66 4.07 1.21
CA SER A 204 -12.99 4.96 0.08
C SER A 204 -12.83 4.32 -1.30
N GLY A 205 -11.75 3.57 -1.52
CA GLY A 205 -11.54 2.91 -2.81
C GLY A 205 -12.56 1.80 -3.07
N GLN A 206 -12.83 0.96 -2.08
CA GLN A 206 -13.86 -0.08 -2.21
C GLN A 206 -15.27 0.51 -2.34
N LEU A 207 -15.55 1.61 -1.62
CA LEU A 207 -16.83 2.32 -1.75
C LEU A 207 -17.02 2.85 -3.17
N PHE A 208 -15.97 3.47 -3.74
CA PHE A 208 -16.02 3.94 -5.12
C PHE A 208 -16.33 2.80 -6.09
N GLU A 209 -15.64 1.66 -6.00
CA GLU A 209 -15.89 0.50 -6.85
C GLU A 209 -17.30 -0.06 -6.65
N ALA A 210 -17.79 -0.12 -5.40
CA ALA A 210 -19.16 -0.55 -5.12
C ALA A 210 -20.20 0.40 -5.74
N ILE A 211 -19.99 1.71 -5.68
CA ILE A 211 -20.86 2.69 -6.33
C ILE A 211 -20.84 2.50 -7.85
N LYS A 212 -19.66 2.38 -8.44
CA LYS A 212 -19.46 2.20 -9.88
C LYS A 212 -20.16 0.94 -10.39
N GLU A 213 -19.99 -0.18 -9.70
CA GLU A 213 -20.45 -1.48 -10.19
C GLU A 213 -21.88 -1.87 -9.76
N ARG A 214 -22.33 -1.40 -8.59
CA ARG A 214 -23.52 -1.93 -7.90
C ARG A 214 -24.65 -0.92 -7.73
N THR A 215 -24.46 0.32 -8.19
CA THR A 215 -25.50 1.35 -8.10
C THR A 215 -25.81 1.95 -9.47
N PHE A 216 -27.00 2.56 -9.59
CA PHE A 216 -27.37 3.28 -10.81
C PHE A 216 -26.55 4.58 -10.99
N VAL A 217 -25.94 5.13 -9.93
CA VAL A 217 -25.02 6.27 -10.00
C VAL A 217 -23.76 5.87 -10.82
N GLY A 218 -23.36 4.60 -10.77
CA GLY A 218 -22.25 4.09 -11.56
C GLY A 218 -22.38 4.35 -13.05
N LYS A 219 -23.61 4.23 -13.61
CA LYS A 219 -23.89 4.57 -15.03
C LYS A 219 -23.68 6.07 -15.32
N SER A 220 -23.99 6.92 -14.34
CA SER A 220 -23.83 8.37 -14.49
C SER A 220 -22.37 8.84 -14.53
N ILE A 221 -21.46 8.06 -14.00
CA ILE A 221 -20.02 8.37 -13.91
C ILE A 221 -19.15 7.53 -14.84
N ALA A 222 -19.75 6.60 -15.58
CA ALA A 222 -19.02 5.80 -16.57
C ALA A 222 -18.72 6.63 -17.80
N GLY A 223 -17.46 6.59 -18.26
CA GLY A 223 -17.03 7.07 -19.55
C GLY A 223 -17.18 5.99 -20.63
N PRO A 224 -16.99 6.34 -21.91
CA PRO A 224 -16.79 5.38 -22.97
C PRO A 224 -15.60 4.45 -22.69
N ASP A 225 -15.59 3.27 -23.28
CA ASP A 225 -14.48 2.32 -23.12
C ASP A 225 -13.17 2.94 -23.60
N GLY A 226 -12.16 2.97 -22.74
CA GLY A 226 -10.82 3.50 -23.03
C GLY A 226 -10.56 4.96 -22.63
N ASP A 227 -11.53 5.67 -22.06
CA ASP A 227 -11.41 7.10 -21.71
C ASP A 227 -10.87 7.37 -20.28
N ASP A 228 -10.39 6.36 -19.56
CA ASP A 228 -9.77 6.55 -18.24
C ASP A 228 -8.53 7.48 -18.31
N GLU A 229 -7.75 7.44 -19.41
CA GLU A 229 -6.60 8.34 -19.62
C GLU A 229 -7.03 9.81 -19.77
N GLN A 230 -8.13 10.08 -20.47
CA GLN A 230 -8.68 11.43 -20.59
C GLN A 230 -9.14 11.97 -19.24
N TYR A 231 -9.72 11.13 -18.41
CA TYR A 231 -10.15 11.51 -17.05
C TYR A 231 -8.96 11.83 -16.16
N ASP A 232 -7.88 11.07 -16.22
CA ASP A 232 -6.69 11.26 -15.39
C ASP A 232 -6.01 12.62 -15.60
N ASP A 233 -6.20 13.23 -16.75
CA ASP A 233 -5.67 14.57 -17.07
C ASP A 233 -6.68 15.71 -16.81
N TYR A 234 -7.98 15.40 -16.69
CA TYR A 234 -9.00 16.40 -16.42
C TYR A 234 -9.00 16.85 -14.95
N PHE A 235 -9.07 18.15 -14.74
CA PHE A 235 -9.22 18.74 -13.42
C PHE A 235 -9.87 20.11 -13.49
N ASP A 236 -10.97 20.29 -12.76
CA ASP A 236 -11.64 21.57 -12.61
C ASP A 236 -11.82 21.89 -11.11
N PRO A 237 -11.13 22.93 -10.61
CA PRO A 237 -11.26 23.35 -9.22
C PRO A 237 -12.70 23.65 -8.80
N ALA A 238 -13.52 24.23 -9.68
CA ALA A 238 -14.90 24.58 -9.36
C ALA A 238 -15.75 23.33 -9.08
N VAL A 239 -15.55 22.25 -9.84
CA VAL A 239 -16.23 20.97 -9.61
C VAL A 239 -15.79 20.34 -8.28
N VAL A 240 -14.49 20.38 -7.97
CA VAL A 240 -13.95 19.85 -6.70
C VAL A 240 -14.50 20.64 -5.51
N GLU A 241 -14.57 21.95 -5.60
CA GLU A 241 -15.13 22.82 -4.56
C GLU A 241 -16.63 22.58 -4.37
N ALA A 242 -17.40 22.47 -5.46
CA ALA A 242 -18.82 22.17 -5.39
C ALA A 242 -19.10 20.82 -4.71
N ALA A 243 -18.26 19.81 -4.95
CA ALA A 243 -18.37 18.52 -4.28
C ALA A 243 -18.04 18.62 -2.79
N TYR A 244 -16.98 19.35 -2.43
CA TYR A 244 -16.62 19.61 -1.02
C TYR A 244 -17.73 20.34 -0.28
N ASP A 245 -18.28 21.40 -0.86
CA ASP A 245 -19.42 22.15 -0.30
C ASP A 245 -20.67 21.27 -0.17
N ALA A 246 -20.94 20.40 -1.14
CA ALA A 246 -22.05 19.46 -1.08
C ALA A 246 -21.93 18.51 0.12
N VAL A 247 -20.72 17.99 0.41
CA VAL A 247 -20.49 17.14 1.59
C VAL A 247 -20.70 17.93 2.88
N LEU A 248 -20.18 19.15 2.97
CA LEU A 248 -20.30 19.98 4.17
C LEU A 248 -21.75 20.37 4.48
N HIS A 249 -22.53 20.77 3.48
CA HIS A 249 -23.85 21.37 3.69
C HIS A 249 -25.00 20.40 3.52
N ALA A 250 -24.87 19.40 2.63
CA ALA A 250 -25.95 18.44 2.36
C ALA A 250 -25.65 17.03 2.89
N GLY A 251 -24.40 16.77 3.29
CA GLY A 251 -23.95 15.49 3.80
C GLY A 251 -23.53 14.52 2.71
N PHE A 252 -22.65 13.58 3.08
CA PHE A 252 -21.98 12.65 2.19
C PHE A 252 -22.93 11.80 1.34
N LEU A 253 -23.94 11.16 1.98
CA LEU A 253 -24.87 10.29 1.26
C LEU A 253 -25.68 11.02 0.19
N ARG A 254 -26.06 12.29 0.44
CA ARG A 254 -26.75 13.10 -0.56
C ARG A 254 -25.80 13.52 -1.69
N ALA A 255 -24.57 13.88 -1.36
CA ALA A 255 -23.56 14.26 -2.36
C ALA A 255 -23.26 13.11 -3.32
N LEU A 256 -23.23 11.85 -2.86
CA LEU A 256 -23.07 10.67 -3.71
C LEU A 256 -24.18 10.52 -4.79
N MET A 257 -25.37 11.08 -4.56
CA MET A 257 -26.46 11.06 -5.52
C MET A 257 -26.38 12.16 -6.60
N MET A 258 -25.65 13.23 -6.35
CA MET A 258 -25.62 14.42 -7.21
C MET A 258 -25.11 14.15 -8.64
N PRO A 259 -24.15 13.25 -8.91
CA PRO A 259 -23.78 12.89 -10.28
C PRO A 259 -24.97 12.44 -11.14
N ARG A 260 -25.97 11.79 -10.55
CA ARG A 260 -27.20 11.42 -11.26
C ARG A 260 -28.04 12.64 -11.63
N PHE A 261 -28.12 13.64 -10.75
CA PHE A 261 -28.83 14.89 -11.04
C PHE A 261 -28.10 15.73 -12.09
N MET A 262 -26.77 15.77 -12.02
CA MET A 262 -25.92 16.41 -13.02
C MET A 262 -26.12 15.81 -14.41
N GLU A 263 -26.24 14.49 -14.50
CA GLU A 263 -26.53 13.82 -15.78
C GLU A 263 -27.91 14.18 -16.33
N VAL A 264 -28.96 14.00 -15.51
CA VAL A 264 -30.36 14.01 -15.98
C VAL A 264 -30.90 15.44 -16.14
N LEU A 265 -30.48 16.36 -15.30
CA LEU A 265 -31.05 17.72 -15.22
C LEU A 265 -30.14 18.79 -15.81
N LEU A 266 -28.81 18.58 -15.74
CA LEU A 266 -27.82 19.55 -16.20
C LEU A 266 -27.12 19.14 -17.50
N ASN A 267 -27.21 17.85 -17.88
CA ASN A 267 -26.53 17.27 -19.03
C ASN A 267 -24.99 17.45 -18.97
N ASP A 268 -24.42 17.47 -17.76
CA ASP A 268 -22.97 17.56 -17.59
C ASP A 268 -22.26 16.35 -18.20
N PRO A 269 -21.07 16.51 -18.80
CA PRO A 269 -20.25 15.42 -19.29
C PRO A 269 -19.85 14.43 -18.21
N TRP A 270 -19.63 13.16 -18.58
CA TRP A 270 -19.30 12.07 -17.65
C TRP A 270 -18.05 12.34 -16.80
N TYR A 271 -17.01 12.99 -17.38
CA TYR A 271 -15.76 13.29 -16.68
C TYR A 271 -15.93 14.37 -15.59
N ILE A 272 -16.86 15.31 -15.76
CA ILE A 272 -17.24 16.26 -14.70
C ILE A 272 -17.92 15.52 -13.57
N ARG A 273 -18.90 14.64 -13.87
CA ARG A 273 -19.61 13.83 -12.88
C ARG A 273 -18.67 12.88 -12.14
N ARG A 274 -17.69 12.32 -12.86
CA ARG A 274 -16.66 11.46 -12.29
C ARG A 274 -15.77 12.23 -11.32
N LEU A 275 -15.30 13.43 -11.70
CA LEU A 275 -14.52 14.30 -10.83
C LEU A 275 -15.30 14.70 -9.59
N PHE A 276 -16.61 15.01 -9.75
CA PHE A 276 -17.48 15.36 -8.63
C PHE A 276 -17.57 14.23 -7.59
N ILE A 277 -17.78 12.98 -8.01
CA ILE A 277 -17.89 11.87 -7.05
C ILE A 277 -16.55 11.51 -6.40
N ASP A 278 -15.45 11.55 -7.15
CA ASP A 278 -14.12 11.36 -6.58
C ASP A 278 -13.80 12.45 -5.53
N ALA A 279 -14.14 13.71 -5.83
CA ALA A 279 -13.99 14.82 -4.89
C ALA A 279 -14.92 14.68 -3.67
N THR A 280 -16.14 14.18 -3.86
CA THR A 280 -17.09 13.89 -2.76
C THR A 280 -16.50 12.86 -1.79
N ILE A 281 -15.91 11.78 -2.30
CA ILE A 281 -15.28 10.74 -1.48
C ILE A 281 -14.05 11.29 -0.74
N ILE A 282 -13.21 12.06 -1.44
CA ILE A 282 -12.02 12.67 -0.83
C ILE A 282 -12.42 13.73 0.22
N ALA A 283 -13.48 14.49 0.01
CA ALA A 283 -13.99 15.45 1.00
C ALA A 283 -14.41 14.75 2.31
N GLU A 284 -15.04 13.57 2.20
CA GLU A 284 -15.38 12.78 3.39
C GLU A 284 -14.12 12.18 4.03
N ASP A 285 -13.15 11.71 3.23
CA ASP A 285 -11.87 11.20 3.72
C ASP A 285 -11.09 12.21 4.56
N LEU A 286 -11.14 13.49 4.21
CA LEU A 286 -10.48 14.57 4.96
C LEU A 286 -11.00 14.71 6.39
N ARG A 287 -12.19 14.20 6.71
CA ARG A 287 -12.72 14.20 8.08
C ARG A 287 -11.90 13.35 9.04
N VAL A 288 -11.09 12.43 8.53
CA VAL A 288 -10.13 11.65 9.33
C VAL A 288 -9.16 12.55 10.08
N LEU A 289 -8.86 13.76 9.57
CA LEU A 289 -8.01 14.74 10.25
C LEU A 289 -8.55 15.11 11.66
N ASN A 290 -9.87 14.98 11.89
CA ASN A 290 -10.47 15.20 13.21
C ASN A 290 -10.04 14.16 14.27
N ASP A 291 -9.47 13.01 13.84
CA ASP A 291 -9.00 11.96 14.72
C ASP A 291 -7.49 12.05 14.98
N PHE A 292 -6.78 12.98 14.34
CA PHE A 292 -5.33 13.14 14.49
C PHE A 292 -4.95 13.40 15.94
N ASN A 293 -5.62 14.33 16.62
CA ASN A 293 -5.40 14.64 18.04
C ASN A 293 -5.63 13.44 18.95
N LEU A 294 -6.60 12.60 18.62
CA LEU A 294 -6.93 11.40 19.40
C LEU A 294 -5.77 10.41 19.45
N LEU A 295 -4.98 10.35 18.37
CA LEU A 295 -3.82 9.46 18.22
C LEU A 295 -2.47 10.17 18.46
N GLY A 296 -2.50 11.47 18.78
CA GLY A 296 -1.29 12.27 18.92
C GLY A 296 -0.54 12.50 17.60
N PHE A 297 -1.25 12.45 16.46
CA PHE A 297 -0.68 12.82 15.18
C PHE A 297 -0.54 14.34 15.11
N PRO A 298 0.59 14.85 14.59
CA PRO A 298 0.76 16.29 14.40
C PRO A 298 -0.27 16.82 13.38
N GLU A 299 -0.89 17.98 13.67
CA GLU A 299 -1.86 18.63 12.77
C GLU A 299 -1.18 19.51 11.71
N ASP A 300 -0.19 20.30 12.13
CA ASP A 300 0.54 21.24 11.26
C ASP A 300 1.79 20.57 10.66
N ILE A 301 1.59 19.62 9.74
CA ILE A 301 2.68 18.81 9.26
C ILE A 301 2.65 18.70 7.73
N ASN A 302 3.82 18.33 7.18
CA ASN A 302 3.93 18.03 5.76
C ASN A 302 3.24 16.70 5.41
N PHE A 303 2.59 16.65 4.26
CA PHE A 303 1.96 15.44 3.73
C PHE A 303 2.74 14.87 2.54
N VAL A 304 2.78 13.55 2.46
CA VAL A 304 3.28 12.76 1.33
C VAL A 304 2.15 11.92 0.79
N LEU A 305 1.84 12.05 -0.49
CA LEU A 305 0.72 11.35 -1.13
C LEU A 305 1.24 10.23 -2.02
N VAL A 306 0.64 9.04 -1.93
CA VAL A 306 1.06 7.85 -2.68
C VAL A 306 -0.16 7.16 -3.29
N GLY A 307 -0.14 6.88 -4.59
CA GLY A 307 -1.19 6.09 -5.26
C GLY A 307 -1.82 6.77 -6.47
N TYR A 308 -3.13 6.64 -6.64
CA TYR A 308 -3.84 7.11 -7.82
C TYR A 308 -3.70 8.63 -8.03
N LYS A 309 -3.16 9.02 -9.21
CA LYS A 309 -2.84 10.41 -9.59
C LYS A 309 -4.00 11.38 -9.32
N GLN A 310 -5.19 11.03 -9.78
CA GLN A 310 -6.35 11.92 -9.66
C GLN A 310 -6.77 12.13 -8.20
N ARG A 311 -6.74 11.08 -7.39
CA ARG A 311 -7.05 11.20 -5.95
C ARG A 311 -6.00 12.02 -5.21
N CYS A 312 -4.73 11.82 -5.49
CA CYS A 312 -3.65 12.66 -4.95
C CYS A 312 -3.87 14.13 -5.31
N ARG A 313 -4.22 14.42 -6.57
CA ARG A 313 -4.47 15.79 -7.06
C ARG A 313 -5.65 16.46 -6.36
N ILE A 314 -6.78 15.77 -6.23
CA ILE A 314 -7.97 16.28 -5.53
C ILE A 314 -7.65 16.51 -4.05
N PHE A 315 -7.04 15.52 -3.40
CA PHE A 315 -6.68 15.57 -1.99
C PHE A 315 -5.73 16.75 -1.70
N LYS A 316 -4.67 16.89 -2.49
CA LYS A 316 -3.73 18.01 -2.40
C LYS A 316 -4.42 19.35 -2.53
N TYR A 317 -5.30 19.49 -3.53
CA TYR A 317 -6.03 20.73 -3.74
C TYR A 317 -6.88 21.12 -2.53
N LEU A 318 -7.71 20.21 -2.02
CA LEU A 318 -8.57 20.44 -0.87
C LEU A 318 -7.77 20.70 0.41
N LEU A 319 -6.70 19.91 0.63
CA LEU A 319 -5.85 20.05 1.79
C LEU A 319 -5.17 21.43 1.84
N GLN A 320 -4.64 21.89 0.71
CA GLN A 320 -4.00 23.20 0.62
C GLN A 320 -5.01 24.34 0.76
N LYS A 321 -6.17 24.22 0.11
CA LYS A 321 -7.16 25.30 0.08
C LYS A 321 -7.88 25.49 1.40
N TYR A 322 -8.33 24.41 2.03
CA TYR A 322 -9.22 24.47 3.19
C TYR A 322 -8.53 24.24 4.53
N TYR A 323 -7.35 23.60 4.50
CA TYR A 323 -6.60 23.28 5.72
C TYR A 323 -5.24 23.98 5.82
N GLY A 324 -4.78 24.62 4.74
CA GLY A 324 -3.48 25.30 4.70
C GLY A 324 -2.28 24.35 4.78
N ILE A 325 -2.50 23.05 4.64
CA ILE A 325 -1.49 22.02 4.82
C ILE A 325 -0.70 21.81 3.53
N LYS A 326 0.63 21.68 3.65
CA LYS A 326 1.55 21.52 2.53
C LYS A 326 1.73 20.04 2.17
N VAL A 327 1.59 19.72 0.88
CA VAL A 327 2.04 18.45 0.31
C VAL A 327 3.46 18.62 -0.23
N VAL A 328 4.40 17.84 0.30
CA VAL A 328 5.83 17.95 -0.03
C VAL A 328 6.29 16.94 -1.06
N GLN A 329 5.58 15.82 -1.22
CA GLN A 329 5.90 14.78 -2.20
C GLN A 329 4.63 14.08 -2.68
N GLU A 330 4.61 13.75 -3.97
CA GLU A 330 3.58 12.90 -4.60
C GLU A 330 4.27 11.75 -5.33
N ILE A 331 3.82 10.51 -5.12
CA ILE A 331 4.32 9.30 -5.75
C ILE A 331 3.14 8.61 -6.40
N VAL A 332 2.95 8.85 -7.69
CA VAL A 332 1.74 8.45 -8.43
C VAL A 332 2.02 7.45 -9.56
N ALA A 333 3.26 7.32 -10.01
CA ALA A 333 3.63 6.33 -11.01
C ALA A 333 3.65 4.93 -10.37
N LYS A 334 2.98 3.96 -11.02
CA LYS A 334 2.81 2.61 -10.51
C LYS A 334 4.13 1.89 -10.24
N ASP A 335 5.11 2.06 -11.09
CA ASP A 335 6.45 1.51 -10.94
C ASP A 335 7.18 2.08 -9.71
N GLN A 336 7.00 3.37 -9.42
CA GLN A 336 7.52 4.00 -8.21
C GLN A 336 6.84 3.43 -6.96
N VAL A 337 5.52 3.23 -6.98
CA VAL A 337 4.78 2.63 -5.86
C VAL A 337 5.22 1.17 -5.63
N ASP A 338 5.37 0.37 -6.70
CA ASP A 338 5.89 -1.00 -6.61
C ASP A 338 7.32 -1.00 -6.02
N LEU A 339 8.15 -0.01 -6.39
CA LEU A 339 9.53 0.13 -5.89
C LEU A 339 9.59 0.41 -4.38
N LEU A 340 8.62 1.13 -3.81
CA LEU A 340 8.56 1.35 -2.36
C LEU A 340 8.51 0.02 -1.60
N ASN A 341 7.64 -0.91 -2.01
CA ASN A 341 7.51 -2.23 -1.37
C ASN A 341 8.83 -3.02 -1.45
N ILE A 342 9.47 -3.02 -2.62
CA ILE A 342 10.74 -3.73 -2.83
C ILE A 342 11.82 -3.14 -1.92
N ARG A 343 12.00 -1.83 -1.92
CA ARG A 343 13.04 -1.15 -1.13
C ARG A 343 12.81 -1.25 0.37
N GLY A 344 11.56 -1.24 0.80
CA GLY A 344 11.19 -1.47 2.20
C GLY A 344 11.55 -2.89 2.66
N ALA A 345 11.18 -3.91 1.89
CA ALA A 345 11.52 -5.28 2.18
C ALA A 345 13.04 -5.50 2.22
N VAL A 346 13.78 -4.91 1.27
CA VAL A 346 15.26 -4.93 1.24
C VAL A 346 15.84 -4.27 2.48
N ALA A 347 15.38 -3.07 2.86
CA ALA A 347 15.88 -2.35 4.02
C ALA A 347 15.65 -3.12 5.33
N ILE A 348 14.48 -3.73 5.47
CA ILE A 348 14.13 -4.55 6.63
C ILE A 348 14.99 -5.82 6.68
N ALA A 349 15.17 -6.52 5.54
CA ALA A 349 16.00 -7.73 5.44
C ALA A 349 17.48 -7.42 5.73
N ALA A 350 18.01 -6.32 5.19
CA ALA A 350 19.37 -5.85 5.45
C ALA A 350 19.60 -5.54 6.93
N LYS A 351 18.66 -4.81 7.57
CA LYS A 351 18.71 -4.50 8.99
C LYS A 351 18.65 -5.74 9.87
N ALA A 352 17.93 -6.78 9.44
CA ALA A 352 17.87 -8.07 10.11
C ALA A 352 19.09 -8.98 9.86
N GLY A 353 20.04 -8.55 9.03
CA GLY A 353 21.28 -9.30 8.75
C GLY A 353 21.17 -10.35 7.65
N TYR A 354 20.05 -10.46 6.94
CA TYR A 354 19.86 -11.45 5.90
C TYR A 354 20.61 -11.14 4.59
N LEU A 355 20.94 -9.87 4.35
CA LEU A 355 21.67 -9.43 3.15
C LEU A 355 23.18 -9.20 3.40
N ASN A 356 23.62 -9.22 4.65
CA ASN A 356 25.03 -9.22 4.96
C ASN A 356 25.52 -10.66 4.82
N GLY A 357 26.34 -10.94 3.82
CA GLY A 357 27.03 -12.23 3.73
C GLY A 357 27.76 -12.46 5.06
N LYS A 358 27.30 -13.41 5.86
CA LYS A 358 28.14 -13.95 6.93
C LYS A 358 29.23 -14.75 6.23
N GLU A 359 30.48 -14.29 6.42
CA GLU A 359 31.66 -15.10 6.21
C GLU A 359 31.56 -16.46 6.91
#